data_4bed2c6bc60bbf1eef59aef189d66992
#
_entry.id   4bed2c6bc60bbf1eef59aef189d66992
#
_cell.length_a   1.000
_cell.length_b   1.000
_cell.length_c   1.000
_cell.angle_alpha   90.00
_cell.angle_beta   90.00
_cell.angle_gamma   90.00
#
_symmetry.space_group_name_H-M   'P 1'
#
loop_
_entity.id
_entity.type
_entity.pdbx_description
1 polymer ?
#
loop_
_entity_poly.entity_id
_entity_poly.type
_entity_poly.pdbx_seq_one_letter_code
_entity_poly.pdbx_strand_id
1 'polypeptide(L)'
;MAELNIIYVGKKPTMNYVLAIVTQFNNNVEQITIKARGKSISKAVDIAEITKHKFIKELKYQSIKLDTEVMEGERGQSNVSSIEILLTR
;
A
#
# COMPACT_ATOMS: atom_id res chain seq x y z
N MET A 1 -16.65 -10.95 -11.08
CA MET A 1 -16.60 -9.95 -10.02
C MET A 1 -15.16 -9.53 -9.77
N ALA A 2 -14.89 -8.26 -9.83
CA ALA A 2 -13.54 -7.78 -9.62
C ALA A 2 -13.20 -7.85 -8.13
N GLU A 3 -12.18 -8.61 -7.79
CA GLU A 3 -11.69 -8.61 -6.43
C GLU A 3 -10.77 -7.42 -6.24
N LEU A 4 -10.91 -6.77 -5.10
CA LEU A 4 -10.01 -5.69 -4.76
C LEU A 4 -8.71 -6.30 -4.26
N ASN A 5 -7.63 -6.01 -4.96
CA ASN A 5 -6.32 -6.48 -4.55
C ASN A 5 -5.74 -5.48 -3.58
N ILE A 6 -5.68 -5.86 -2.32
CA ILE A 6 -5.24 -5.02 -1.24
C ILE A 6 -3.98 -5.61 -0.62
N ILE A 7 -2.98 -4.78 -0.47
CA ILE A 7 -1.73 -5.15 0.19
C ILE A 7 -1.66 -4.37 1.51
N TYR A 8 -1.67 -5.10 2.61
CA TYR A 8 -1.51 -4.50 3.94
C TYR A 8 -0.04 -4.52 4.31
N VAL A 9 0.54 -3.35 4.52
CA VAL A 9 1.96 -3.23 4.84
C VAL A 9 2.18 -3.46 6.32
N GLY A 10 3.05 -4.39 6.64
CA GLY A 10 3.38 -4.74 8.00
C GLY A 10 4.89 -4.89 8.20
N LYS A 11 5.30 -5.96 8.84
CA LYS A 11 6.68 -6.14 9.30
C LYS A 11 7.61 -6.79 8.30
N LYS A 12 7.11 -7.30 7.18
CA LYS A 12 7.97 -7.96 6.19
C LYS A 12 8.89 -6.95 5.51
N PRO A 13 10.01 -7.40 4.95
CA PRO A 13 10.89 -6.51 4.20
C PRO A 13 10.17 -5.85 3.01
N THR A 14 10.56 -4.63 2.71
CA THR A 14 9.96 -3.84 1.63
C THR A 14 9.87 -4.61 0.32
N MET A 15 10.94 -5.30 -0.06
CA MET A 15 10.97 -6.02 -1.34
C MET A 15 9.98 -7.17 -1.43
N ASN A 16 9.56 -7.74 -0.30
CA ASN A 16 8.53 -8.78 -0.32
C ASN A 16 7.23 -8.22 -0.87
N TYR A 17 6.88 -7.01 -0.47
CA TYR A 17 5.65 -6.36 -0.96
C TYR A 17 5.80 -5.92 -2.41
N VAL A 18 6.97 -5.39 -2.77
CA VAL A 18 7.23 -4.98 -4.16
C VAL A 18 7.05 -6.17 -5.10
N LEU A 19 7.66 -7.29 -4.77
CA LEU A 19 7.58 -8.48 -5.63
C LEU A 19 6.16 -9.04 -5.71
N ALA A 20 5.41 -8.98 -4.61
CA ALA A 20 4.01 -9.42 -4.61
C ALA A 20 3.18 -8.54 -5.57
N ILE A 21 3.40 -7.24 -5.54
CA ILE A 21 2.68 -6.30 -6.40
C ILE A 21 3.04 -6.51 -7.87
N VAL A 22 4.34 -6.63 -8.15
CA VAL A 22 4.81 -6.87 -9.52
C VAL A 22 4.21 -8.17 -10.07
N THR A 23 4.19 -9.22 -9.26
CA THR A 23 3.62 -10.51 -9.67
C THR A 23 2.14 -10.37 -10.01
N GLN A 24 1.37 -9.65 -9.18
CA GLN A 24 -0.06 -9.47 -9.44
C GLN A 24 -0.29 -8.69 -10.72
N PHE A 25 0.44 -7.60 -10.95
CA PHE A 25 0.30 -6.84 -12.19
C PHE A 25 0.70 -7.66 -13.41
N ASN A 26 1.71 -8.52 -13.29
CA ASN A 26 2.09 -9.42 -14.38
C ASN A 26 1.03 -10.49 -14.65
N ASN A 27 0.16 -10.75 -13.70
CA ASN A 27 -0.98 -11.65 -13.85
C ASN A 27 -2.26 -10.91 -14.26
N ASN A 28 -2.11 -9.76 -14.89
CA ASN A 28 -3.20 -8.98 -15.47
C ASN A 28 -4.16 -8.35 -14.47
N VAL A 29 -3.73 -8.17 -13.24
CA VAL A 29 -4.48 -7.37 -12.27
C VAL A 29 -4.41 -5.92 -12.73
N GLU A 30 -5.54 -5.22 -12.70
CA GLU A 30 -5.62 -3.85 -13.22
C GLU A 30 -5.29 -2.80 -12.18
N GLN A 31 -5.56 -3.09 -10.91
CA GLN A 31 -5.31 -2.14 -9.85
C GLN A 31 -4.99 -2.85 -8.54
N ILE A 32 -4.18 -2.20 -7.73
CA ILE A 32 -3.80 -2.69 -6.40
C ILE A 32 -3.83 -1.51 -5.44
N THR A 33 -4.41 -1.74 -4.26
CA THR A 33 -4.42 -0.75 -3.20
C THR A 33 -3.41 -1.16 -2.14
N ILE A 34 -2.50 -0.25 -1.80
CA ILE A 34 -1.57 -0.44 -0.70
C ILE A 34 -2.13 0.29 0.51
N LYS A 35 -2.28 -0.41 1.62
CA LYS A 35 -2.77 0.19 2.86
C LYS A 35 -1.72 0.07 3.95
N ALA A 36 -1.52 1.16 4.68
CA ALA A 36 -0.58 1.18 5.79
C ALA A 36 -1.04 2.18 6.83
N ARG A 37 -0.57 1.98 8.05
CA ARG A 37 -0.86 2.92 9.12
C ARG A 37 0.34 3.07 10.04
N GLY A 38 0.41 4.21 10.73
CA GLY A 38 1.47 4.51 11.68
C GLY A 38 2.83 4.47 11.05
N LYS A 39 3.72 3.74 11.66
CA LYS A 39 5.11 3.67 11.22
C LYS A 39 5.30 2.96 9.88
N SER A 40 4.28 2.26 9.38
CA SER A 40 4.38 1.57 8.10
C SER A 40 4.08 2.47 6.90
N ILE A 41 3.69 3.73 7.13
CA ILE A 41 3.32 4.63 6.03
C ILE A 41 4.49 4.92 5.10
N SER A 42 5.66 5.22 5.66
CA SER A 42 6.83 5.47 4.82
C SER A 42 7.21 4.23 4.01
N LYS A 43 7.10 3.05 4.61
CA LYS A 43 7.35 1.81 3.87
C LYS A 43 6.37 1.65 2.71
N ALA A 44 5.10 2.00 2.90
CA ALA A 44 4.10 1.93 1.83
C ALA A 44 4.49 2.83 0.65
N VAL A 45 4.96 4.03 0.94
CA VAL A 45 5.43 4.95 -0.09
C VAL A 45 6.64 4.36 -0.82
N ASP A 46 7.60 3.81 -0.08
CA ASP A 46 8.78 3.18 -0.66
C ASP A 46 8.39 2.01 -1.57
N ILE A 47 7.45 1.18 -1.13
CA ILE A 47 6.95 0.05 -1.92
C ILE A 47 6.40 0.55 -3.26
N ALA A 48 5.53 1.55 -3.22
CA ALA A 48 4.91 2.10 -4.42
C ALA A 48 5.96 2.71 -5.36
N GLU A 49 6.88 3.50 -4.82
CA GLU A 49 7.91 4.17 -5.61
C GLU A 49 8.91 3.19 -6.22
N ILE A 50 9.33 2.18 -5.49
CA ILE A 50 10.23 1.16 -6.02
C ILE A 50 9.54 0.39 -7.14
N THR A 51 8.29 0.01 -6.93
CA THR A 51 7.52 -0.71 -7.94
C THR A 51 7.44 0.10 -9.23
N LYS A 52 7.11 1.38 -9.11
CA LYS A 52 6.98 2.25 -10.27
C LYS A 52 8.32 2.50 -10.97
N HIS A 53 9.35 2.85 -10.20
CA HIS A 53 10.60 3.28 -10.82
C HIS A 53 11.49 2.14 -11.30
N LYS A 54 11.43 0.99 -10.66
CA LYS A 54 12.34 -0.12 -10.99
C LYS A 54 11.68 -1.27 -11.76
N PHE A 55 10.37 -1.39 -11.71
CA PHE A 55 9.70 -2.55 -12.31
C PHE A 55 8.63 -2.20 -13.32
N ILE A 56 7.68 -1.33 -12.96
CA ILE A 56 6.53 -1.03 -13.82
C ILE A 56 6.48 0.49 -14.02
N LYS A 57 7.17 0.97 -15.04
CA LYS A 57 7.32 2.42 -15.24
C LYS A 57 6.04 3.11 -15.67
N GLU A 58 5.11 2.38 -16.27
CA GLU A 58 3.81 2.93 -16.67
C GLU A 58 2.80 2.98 -15.53
N LEU A 59 3.19 2.55 -14.35
CA LEU A 59 2.32 2.55 -13.19
C LEU A 59 1.86 3.96 -12.84
N LYS A 60 0.58 4.10 -12.50
CA LYS A 60 0.00 5.40 -12.16
C LYS A 60 -0.52 5.38 -10.74
N TYR A 61 -0.37 6.51 -10.07
CA TYR A 61 -1.04 6.75 -8.79
C TYR A 61 -2.44 7.25 -9.10
N GLN A 62 -3.42 6.37 -8.99
CA GLN A 62 -4.81 6.73 -9.27
C GLN A 62 -5.36 7.62 -8.15
N SER A 63 -5.05 7.28 -6.91
CA SER A 63 -5.45 8.10 -5.78
C SER A 63 -4.56 7.80 -4.58
N ILE A 64 -4.45 8.79 -3.71
CA ILE A 64 -3.79 8.65 -2.41
C ILE A 64 -4.74 9.23 -1.38
N LYS A 65 -5.13 8.41 -0.42
CA LYS A 65 -6.09 8.78 0.58
C LYS A 65 -5.43 8.74 1.95
N LEU A 66 -5.59 9.82 2.70
CA LEU A 66 -5.09 9.91 4.06
C LEU A 66 -6.25 9.91 5.03
N ASP A 67 -6.06 9.28 6.17
CA ASP A 67 -7.08 9.24 7.19
C ASP A 67 -6.44 9.13 8.56
N THR A 68 -7.25 9.27 9.58
CA THR A 68 -6.84 9.09 10.97
C THR A 68 -7.75 8.05 11.59
N GLU A 69 -7.17 7.02 12.16
CA GLU A 69 -7.92 5.98 12.87
C GLU A 69 -7.78 6.20 14.36
N VAL A 70 -8.88 6.03 15.07
CA VAL A 70 -8.87 6.10 16.52
C VAL A 70 -8.70 4.68 17.06
N MET A 71 -7.62 4.48 17.82
CA MET A 71 -7.31 3.19 18.41
C MET A 71 -7.56 3.28 19.91
N GLU A 72 -8.26 2.29 20.46
CA GLU A 72 -8.49 2.20 21.88
C GLU A 72 -7.50 1.22 22.50
N GLY A 73 -6.92 1.62 23.63
CA GLY A 73 -5.97 0.79 24.34
C GLY A 73 -6.16 0.95 25.85
N GLU A 74 -5.32 0.27 26.59
CA GLU A 74 -5.40 0.28 28.06
C GLU A 74 -5.21 1.68 28.65
N ARG A 75 -4.51 2.55 27.93
CA ARG A 75 -4.23 3.90 28.40
C ARG A 75 -5.12 4.96 27.75
N GLY A 76 -6.23 4.54 27.16
CA GLY A 76 -7.16 5.43 26.50
C GLY A 76 -7.01 5.39 24.99
N GLN A 77 -7.48 6.45 24.34
CA GLN A 77 -7.51 6.53 22.89
C GLN A 77 -6.22 7.14 22.34
N SER A 78 -5.79 6.65 21.20
CA SER A 78 -4.72 7.27 20.44
C SER A 78 -5.12 7.37 18.99
N ASN A 79 -4.59 8.37 18.30
CA ASN A 79 -4.86 8.58 16.88
C ASN A 79 -3.69 8.02 16.07
N VAL A 80 -4.02 7.25 15.04
CA VAL A 80 -3.03 6.65 14.16
C VAL A 80 -3.35 7.08 12.74
N SER A 81 -2.37 7.68 12.07
CA SER A 81 -2.53 8.07 10.67
C SER A 81 -2.50 6.84 9.77
N SER A 82 -3.26 6.88 8.70
CA SER A 82 -3.29 5.80 7.71
C SER A 82 -3.20 6.36 6.29
N ILE A 83 -2.78 5.52 5.37
CA ILE A 83 -2.67 5.87 3.97
C ILE A 83 -3.21 4.72 3.11
N GLU A 84 -3.89 5.07 2.03
CA GLU A 84 -4.29 4.13 0.99
C GLU A 84 -3.76 4.66 -0.33
N ILE A 85 -2.97 3.85 -1.01
CA ILE A 85 -2.39 4.22 -2.30
C ILE A 85 -2.99 3.29 -3.35
N LEU A 86 -3.76 3.85 -4.27
CA LEU A 86 -4.35 3.07 -5.36
C LEU A 86 -3.47 3.19 -6.59
N LEU A 87 -2.89 2.07 -6.99
CA LEU A 87 -2.02 1.98 -8.16
C LEU A 87 -2.79 1.34 -9.31
N THR A 88 -2.63 1.91 -10.50
CA THR A 88 -3.21 1.36 -11.73
C THR A 88 -2.15 1.30 -12.82
N ARG A 89 -2.41 0.47 -13.80
CA ARG A 89 -1.55 0.34 -14.96
C ARG A 89 -2.06 1.10 -16.14
#